data_5c3054167be2267416978d4203171593
#
_entry.id   5c3054167be2267416978d4203171593
#
_cell.length_a   1.000
_cell.length_b   1.000
_cell.length_c   1.000
_cell.angle_alpha   90.00
_cell.angle_beta   90.00
_cell.angle_gamma   90.00
#
_symmetry.space_group_name_H-M   'P 1'
#
loop_
_entity.id
_entity.type
_entity.pdbx_description
1 polymer ?
#
loop_
_entity_poly.entity_id
_entity_poly.type
_entity_poly.pdbx_seq_one_letter_code
_entity_poly.pdbx_strand_id
1 'polypeptide(L)'
;MATRPNFRIVPHVGGLMRITYLAVALGAMMVGACDLPSDPNLNNPSIDDFSTISDLPHLQALVTGVLRGDRVQNENEIIYGSTIGRNALRLTGSEPRFVTELLGPSTIDPSDFLGGALWPFAAIRLTTIGLHGISGAPPTLLDTQGKPATTGFVQTIKALLMLRVIETRDTAGAPIDVDRDPTGPLAPLRCKNDVLAYVAALLDTAATNLAAGGSSFPFALPDGLAGFDTPATFRKFNRALAARVDVYLAFRGYAPLGTVVGTIDPVYLDSADADLAASFMVQDATKLDVGPAHAYSTGTGDAQNGLWDQGIAKTAFRANPKVVSDARPGDQRVARKLVTGSSIAVQGFASDQVFTLYPDATTPTPILTNKELLLLQAEVNWGRGSYPTALAEANFIRTNDGGLAAATSVVPDSVLNTILYEKRYSLLWQSGTRWLDARMFGELNINSPPAGVGPEQDASGAPVWNFPIPFNEAAARNNELTKQACTLP
;
A
#
# COMPACT_ATOMS: atom_id res chain seq x y z
N MET A 1 40.22 -78.64 43.42
CA MET A 1 41.29 -78.64 42.46
C MET A 1 40.66 -78.64 41.07
N ALA A 2 40.64 -77.50 40.40
CA ALA A 2 40.19 -77.44 39.02
C ALA A 2 41.09 -76.47 38.26
N THR A 3 41.78 -77.00 37.30
CA THR A 3 42.81 -76.36 36.44
C THR A 3 42.14 -75.42 35.41
N ARG A 4 42.67 -74.25 35.28
CA ARG A 4 42.29 -73.26 34.24
C ARG A 4 43.06 -73.54 32.97
N PRO A 5 42.49 -73.46 31.77
CA PRO A 5 43.20 -73.46 30.50
C PRO A 5 43.66 -72.06 30.10
N ASN A 6 44.93 -71.94 29.71
CA ASN A 6 45.56 -70.75 29.13
C ASN A 6 45.08 -70.56 27.69
N PHE A 7 44.45 -69.35 27.39
CA PHE A 7 44.22 -68.90 26.04
C PHE A 7 45.37 -68.00 25.58
N ARG A 8 46.04 -68.39 24.53
CA ARG A 8 47.01 -67.53 23.81
C ARG A 8 46.25 -66.64 22.85
N ILE A 9 46.38 -65.30 22.99
CA ILE A 9 45.87 -64.31 22.06
C ILE A 9 46.95 -64.13 20.96
N VAL A 10 46.57 -64.40 19.72
CA VAL A 10 47.34 -64.05 18.53
C VAL A 10 46.85 -62.70 18.01
N PRO A 11 47.73 -61.71 17.84
CA PRO A 11 47.26 -60.40 17.35
C PRO A 11 47.01 -60.46 15.83
N HIS A 12 45.75 -60.22 15.43
CA HIS A 12 45.40 -60.02 14.01
C HIS A 12 45.69 -58.56 13.63
N VAL A 13 46.87 -58.34 13.00
CA VAL A 13 47.31 -57.02 12.50
C VAL A 13 46.58 -56.58 11.21
N GLY A 14 45.74 -57.42 10.63
CA GLY A 14 45.05 -57.16 9.33
C GLY A 14 43.75 -56.34 9.41
N GLY A 15 43.19 -56.13 10.61
CA GLY A 15 41.88 -55.46 10.78
C GLY A 15 41.89 -53.94 10.78
N LEU A 16 42.95 -53.36 11.33
CA LEU A 16 43.03 -51.89 11.48
C LEU A 16 43.20 -51.14 10.14
N MET A 17 43.92 -51.73 9.19
CA MET A 17 44.16 -51.07 7.88
C MET A 17 42.93 -51.00 7.00
N ARG A 18 41.98 -51.94 7.12
CA ARG A 18 40.71 -51.93 6.36
C ARG A 18 39.69 -50.97 6.92
N ILE A 19 39.70 -50.75 8.24
CA ILE A 19 38.81 -49.76 8.91
C ILE A 19 39.25 -48.34 8.56
N THR A 20 40.56 -48.09 8.45
CA THR A 20 41.12 -46.75 8.11
C THR A 20 40.75 -46.36 6.66
N TYR A 21 40.81 -47.28 5.71
CA TYR A 21 40.40 -47.01 4.30
C TYR A 21 38.90 -46.82 4.17
N LEU A 22 38.07 -47.52 4.94
CA LEU A 22 36.61 -47.31 4.95
C LEU A 22 36.23 -45.95 5.56
N ALA A 23 36.90 -45.51 6.65
CA ALA A 23 36.67 -44.24 7.28
C ALA A 23 37.11 -43.04 6.39
N VAL A 24 38.21 -43.18 5.64
CA VAL A 24 38.69 -42.19 4.68
C VAL A 24 37.75 -42.11 3.45
N ALA A 25 37.23 -43.25 2.95
CA ALA A 25 36.26 -43.28 1.86
C ALA A 25 34.89 -42.69 2.24
N LEU A 26 34.39 -42.93 3.47
CA LEU A 26 33.20 -42.28 4.01
C LEU A 26 33.39 -40.78 4.24
N GLY A 27 34.58 -40.38 4.73
CA GLY A 27 34.91 -38.95 4.92
C GLY A 27 35.01 -38.19 3.60
N ALA A 28 35.56 -38.82 2.53
CA ALA A 28 35.61 -38.23 1.19
C ALA A 28 34.26 -38.10 0.53
N MET A 29 33.29 -38.99 0.82
CA MET A 29 31.91 -38.87 0.32
C MET A 29 31.08 -37.80 1.03
N MET A 30 31.43 -37.42 2.29
CA MET A 30 30.75 -36.34 2.99
C MET A 30 31.20 -34.92 2.57
N VAL A 31 32.41 -34.79 2.02
CA VAL A 31 32.92 -33.49 1.53
C VAL A 31 32.42 -33.15 0.14
N GLY A 32 31.99 -34.16 -0.66
CA GLY A 32 31.41 -33.95 -1.97
C GLY A 32 29.88 -33.67 -1.96
N ALA A 33 29.22 -33.72 -0.80
CA ALA A 33 27.75 -33.53 -0.70
C ALA A 33 27.35 -32.05 -0.46
N CYS A 34 28.33 -31.13 -0.41
CA CYS A 34 28.02 -29.70 -0.15
C CYS A 34 27.85 -28.83 -1.41
N ASP A 35 27.97 -29.42 -2.62
CA ASP A 35 27.74 -28.73 -3.88
C ASP A 35 26.63 -29.44 -4.71
N LEU A 36 25.51 -29.79 -4.07
CA LEU A 36 24.29 -29.96 -4.86
C LEU A 36 23.86 -28.57 -5.29
N PRO A 37 23.74 -28.28 -6.60
CA PRO A 37 23.09 -27.07 -7.03
C PRO A 37 21.75 -27.01 -6.31
N SER A 38 21.52 -25.95 -5.54
CA SER A 38 20.25 -25.74 -4.89
C SER A 38 19.21 -25.71 -6.01
N ASP A 39 18.33 -26.71 -6.05
CA ASP A 39 17.19 -26.65 -6.96
C ASP A 39 16.55 -25.28 -6.73
N PRO A 40 16.34 -24.50 -7.80
CA PRO A 40 15.70 -23.21 -7.65
C PRO A 40 14.37 -23.43 -6.95
N ASN A 41 14.19 -22.81 -5.78
CA ASN A 41 12.95 -22.91 -5.02
C ASN A 41 11.85 -22.14 -5.77
N LEU A 42 11.30 -22.74 -6.81
CA LEU A 42 10.26 -22.15 -7.66
C LEU A 42 8.99 -21.76 -6.87
N ASN A 43 8.79 -22.34 -5.68
CA ASN A 43 7.66 -22.01 -4.81
C ASN A 43 7.93 -20.80 -3.90
N ASN A 44 9.20 -20.44 -3.70
CA ASN A 44 9.60 -19.27 -2.89
C ASN A 44 10.95 -18.74 -3.40
N PRO A 45 11.01 -18.18 -4.63
CA PRO A 45 12.24 -17.64 -5.20
C PRO A 45 12.78 -16.49 -4.35
N SER A 46 14.10 -16.36 -4.30
CA SER A 46 14.75 -15.19 -3.70
C SER A 46 14.54 -13.94 -4.57
N ILE A 47 14.71 -12.75 -3.99
CA ILE A 47 14.60 -11.50 -4.78
C ILE A 47 15.66 -11.48 -5.90
N ASP A 48 16.87 -11.99 -5.63
CA ASP A 48 17.97 -11.97 -6.58
C ASP A 48 17.76 -12.91 -7.78
N ASP A 49 16.93 -13.95 -7.63
CA ASP A 49 16.54 -14.82 -8.74
C ASP A 49 15.89 -14.04 -9.88
N PHE A 50 15.18 -12.95 -9.58
CA PHE A 50 14.52 -12.11 -10.57
C PHE A 50 15.45 -11.14 -11.31
N SER A 51 16.75 -11.15 -11.04
CA SER A 51 17.75 -10.40 -11.83
C SER A 51 17.87 -10.89 -13.28
N THR A 52 17.41 -12.12 -13.55
CA THR A 52 17.34 -12.72 -14.89
C THR A 52 16.00 -13.40 -15.08
N ILE A 53 15.21 -12.96 -16.04
CA ILE A 53 13.94 -13.61 -16.41
C ILE A 53 14.19 -14.58 -17.56
N SER A 54 14.14 -15.88 -17.27
CA SER A 54 14.50 -16.95 -18.21
C SER A 54 13.33 -17.54 -18.98
N ASP A 55 12.11 -17.50 -18.39
CA ASP A 55 10.91 -18.14 -18.94
C ASP A 55 9.62 -17.47 -18.43
N LEU A 56 8.46 -17.87 -18.97
CA LEU A 56 7.15 -17.32 -18.58
C LEU A 56 6.75 -17.65 -17.13
N PRO A 57 6.98 -18.86 -16.59
CA PRO A 57 6.73 -19.12 -15.17
C PRO A 57 7.50 -18.18 -14.25
N HIS A 58 8.75 -17.88 -14.56
CA HIS A 58 9.58 -16.95 -13.79
C HIS A 58 9.04 -15.52 -13.88
N LEU A 59 8.62 -15.07 -15.07
CA LEU A 59 7.95 -13.78 -15.26
C LEU A 59 6.63 -13.71 -14.46
N GLN A 60 5.82 -14.78 -14.50
CA GLN A 60 4.57 -14.87 -13.74
C GLN A 60 4.83 -14.79 -12.23
N ALA A 61 5.88 -15.43 -11.73
CA ALA A 61 6.27 -15.37 -10.31
C ALA A 61 6.66 -13.94 -9.90
N LEU A 62 7.41 -13.22 -10.72
CA LEU A 62 7.71 -11.80 -10.49
C LEU A 62 6.43 -10.96 -10.39
N VAL A 63 5.52 -11.07 -11.36
CA VAL A 63 4.26 -10.30 -11.39
C VAL A 63 3.42 -10.61 -10.16
N THR A 64 3.29 -11.87 -9.79
CA THR A 64 2.56 -12.31 -8.60
C THR A 64 3.20 -11.77 -7.32
N GLY A 65 4.53 -11.82 -7.20
CA GLY A 65 5.27 -11.29 -6.06
C GLY A 65 5.10 -9.79 -5.87
N VAL A 66 5.15 -9.04 -6.97
CA VAL A 66 4.97 -7.58 -6.97
C VAL A 66 3.54 -7.21 -6.55
N LEU A 67 2.51 -7.86 -7.09
CA LEU A 67 1.11 -7.65 -6.70
C LEU A 67 0.85 -8.05 -5.24
N ARG A 68 1.43 -9.16 -4.78
CA ARG A 68 1.32 -9.59 -3.39
C ARG A 68 1.93 -8.57 -2.42
N GLY A 69 3.07 -7.98 -2.81
CA GLY A 69 3.70 -6.91 -2.03
C GLY A 69 2.80 -5.69 -1.87
N ASP A 70 2.12 -5.27 -2.93
CA ASP A 70 1.18 -4.14 -2.87
C ASP A 70 -0.10 -4.50 -2.10
N ARG A 71 -0.65 -5.71 -2.26
CA ARG A 71 -1.87 -6.16 -1.59
C ARG A 71 -1.80 -5.97 -0.07
N VAL A 72 -0.68 -6.38 0.56
CA VAL A 72 -0.47 -6.20 2.00
C VAL A 72 -0.44 -4.73 2.39
N GLN A 73 0.16 -3.88 1.57
CA GLN A 73 0.22 -2.45 1.85
C GLN A 73 -1.15 -1.79 1.69
N ASN A 74 -1.95 -2.22 0.71
CA ASN A 74 -3.32 -1.74 0.51
C ASN A 74 -4.20 -2.00 1.74
N GLU A 75 -4.15 -3.21 2.30
CA GLU A 75 -4.86 -3.55 3.54
C GLU A 75 -4.40 -2.68 4.72
N ASN A 76 -3.08 -2.58 4.91
CA ASN A 76 -2.50 -1.79 6.00
C ASN A 76 -2.86 -0.30 5.89
N GLU A 77 -2.86 0.26 4.68
CA GLU A 77 -3.28 1.65 4.44
C GLU A 77 -4.74 1.87 4.83
N ILE A 78 -5.63 0.96 4.43
CA ILE A 78 -7.05 1.04 4.79
C ILE A 78 -7.22 0.93 6.31
N ILE A 79 -6.58 -0.05 6.96
CA ILE A 79 -6.70 -0.28 8.40
C ILE A 79 -6.14 0.92 9.18
N TYR A 80 -4.89 1.28 8.93
CA TYR A 80 -4.20 2.28 9.73
C TYR A 80 -4.66 3.69 9.39
N GLY A 81 -4.82 4.01 8.12
CA GLY A 81 -5.33 5.30 7.67
C GLY A 81 -6.76 5.55 8.14
N SER A 82 -7.63 4.53 8.11
CA SER A 82 -8.99 4.66 8.66
C SER A 82 -9.00 4.79 10.19
N THR A 83 -8.08 4.13 10.89
CA THR A 83 -7.99 4.24 12.35
C THR A 83 -7.49 5.62 12.76
N ILE A 84 -6.37 6.07 12.20
CA ILE A 84 -5.82 7.41 12.47
C ILE A 84 -6.83 8.49 12.03
N GLY A 85 -7.50 8.29 10.89
CA GLY A 85 -8.55 9.18 10.38
C GLY A 85 -9.88 9.12 11.14
N ARG A 86 -9.96 8.38 12.25
CA ARG A 86 -11.17 8.26 13.11
C ARG A 86 -12.41 7.74 12.35
N ASN A 87 -12.20 6.91 11.33
CA ASN A 87 -13.27 6.17 10.66
C ASN A 87 -13.43 4.76 11.22
N ALA A 88 -12.34 4.14 11.68
CA ALA A 88 -12.33 2.77 12.19
C ALA A 88 -11.62 2.67 13.54
N LEU A 89 -11.93 1.58 14.24
CA LEU A 89 -11.26 1.15 15.47
C LEU A 89 -10.84 -0.31 15.30
N ARG A 90 -9.63 -0.65 15.72
CA ARG A 90 -9.20 -2.04 15.87
C ARG A 90 -9.11 -2.37 17.35
N LEU A 91 -10.14 -3.05 17.86
CA LEU A 91 -10.37 -3.27 19.29
C LEU A 91 -9.95 -4.68 19.70
N THR A 92 -8.67 -5.02 19.52
CA THR A 92 -8.09 -6.31 19.89
C THR A 92 -7.41 -6.20 21.24
N GLY A 93 -7.93 -6.90 22.26
CA GLY A 93 -7.38 -6.83 23.61
C GLY A 93 -5.96 -7.39 23.76
N SER A 94 -5.54 -8.29 22.87
CA SER A 94 -4.18 -8.85 22.84
C SER A 94 -3.14 -7.88 22.26
N GLU A 95 -3.55 -6.78 21.59
CA GLU A 95 -2.66 -5.80 20.96
C GLU A 95 -3.18 -4.38 21.19
N PRO A 96 -2.90 -3.79 22.35
CA PRO A 96 -3.41 -2.48 22.73
C PRO A 96 -2.83 -1.31 21.89
N ARG A 97 -1.71 -1.50 21.18
CA ARG A 97 -1.05 -0.45 20.40
C ARG A 97 -1.90 0.05 19.25
N PHE A 98 -2.82 -0.76 18.72
CA PHE A 98 -3.82 -0.26 17.75
C PHE A 98 -4.70 0.87 18.30
N VAL A 99 -4.84 0.95 19.61
CA VAL A 99 -5.52 2.05 20.30
C VAL A 99 -4.50 3.07 20.80
N THR A 100 -3.52 2.66 21.61
CA THR A 100 -2.64 3.58 22.33
C THR A 100 -1.70 4.38 21.42
N GLU A 101 -1.34 3.85 20.26
CA GLU A 101 -0.44 4.52 19.31
C GLU A 101 -1.17 5.13 18.11
N LEU A 102 -2.17 4.42 17.53
CA LEU A 102 -2.88 4.96 16.36
C LEU A 102 -3.93 6.01 16.72
N LEU A 103 -4.49 5.94 17.93
CA LEU A 103 -5.48 6.89 18.42
C LEU A 103 -4.91 7.89 19.44
N GLY A 104 -3.68 7.69 19.93
CA GLY A 104 -3.07 8.36 21.08
C GLY A 104 -3.37 7.57 22.37
N PRO A 105 -2.81 7.90 23.53
CA PRO A 105 -1.96 9.05 23.85
C PRO A 105 -0.47 8.86 23.53
N SER A 106 -0.05 7.68 23.04
CA SER A 106 1.34 7.42 22.68
C SER A 106 1.60 7.78 21.23
N THR A 107 2.85 8.07 20.90
CA THR A 107 3.32 8.15 19.51
C THR A 107 3.60 6.73 18.98
N ILE A 108 3.55 6.54 17.66
CA ILE A 108 3.94 5.27 17.03
C ILE A 108 5.42 5.01 17.34
N ASP A 109 5.71 3.86 17.97
CA ASP A 109 7.07 3.43 18.28
C ASP A 109 7.77 2.94 17.00
N PRO A 110 8.90 3.52 16.57
CA PRO A 110 9.62 3.10 15.38
C PRO A 110 10.19 1.68 15.48
N SER A 111 10.34 1.12 16.69
CA SER A 111 10.96 -0.18 16.93
C SER A 111 9.99 -1.36 16.90
N ASP A 112 8.69 -1.11 16.85
CA ASP A 112 7.69 -2.16 16.82
C ASP A 112 7.10 -2.42 15.41
N PHE A 113 6.09 -3.28 15.34
CA PHE A 113 5.46 -3.65 14.07
C PHE A 113 4.69 -2.48 13.42
N LEU A 114 4.14 -1.54 14.20
CA LEU A 114 3.49 -0.35 13.67
C LEU A 114 4.52 0.61 13.07
N GLY A 115 5.64 0.83 13.75
CA GLY A 115 6.73 1.65 13.22
C GLY A 115 7.27 1.13 11.89
N GLY A 116 7.37 -0.20 11.74
CA GLY A 116 7.75 -0.88 10.50
C GLY A 116 6.65 -0.97 9.44
N ALA A 117 5.38 -0.68 9.79
CA ALA A 117 4.28 -0.78 8.86
C ALA A 117 4.39 0.24 7.71
N LEU A 118 3.81 -0.11 6.56
CA LEU A 118 3.78 0.75 5.37
C LEU A 118 5.19 1.21 4.92
N TRP A 119 6.19 0.31 5.09
CA TRP A 119 7.57 0.49 4.63
C TRP A 119 8.00 -0.64 3.68
N PRO A 120 7.36 -0.76 2.47
CA PRO A 120 7.47 -1.92 1.59
C PRO A 120 8.76 -1.97 0.75
N PHE A 121 9.92 -1.58 1.30
CA PHE A 121 11.15 -1.50 0.52
C PHE A 121 11.65 -2.86 0.00
N ALA A 122 11.27 -3.99 0.62
CA ALA A 122 11.50 -5.31 0.04
C ALA A 122 10.72 -5.50 -1.28
N ALA A 123 9.45 -5.11 -1.32
CA ALA A 123 8.65 -5.16 -2.54
C ALA A 123 9.14 -4.16 -3.60
N ILE A 124 9.53 -2.95 -3.19
CA ILE A 124 10.13 -1.94 -4.08
C ILE A 124 11.46 -2.46 -4.66
N ARG A 125 12.28 -3.14 -3.86
CA ARG A 125 13.51 -3.79 -4.33
C ARG A 125 13.22 -4.89 -5.33
N LEU A 126 12.21 -5.74 -5.08
CA LEU A 126 11.76 -6.77 -6.02
C LEU A 126 11.38 -6.16 -7.38
N THR A 127 10.63 -5.05 -7.39
CA THR A 127 10.30 -4.35 -8.66
C THR A 127 11.55 -3.84 -9.38
N THR A 128 12.54 -3.35 -8.64
CA THR A 128 13.79 -2.82 -9.21
C THR A 128 14.61 -3.93 -9.86
N ILE A 129 14.85 -5.03 -9.14
CA ILE A 129 15.59 -6.19 -9.66
C ILE A 129 14.83 -6.82 -10.83
N GLY A 130 13.50 -6.96 -10.71
CA GLY A 130 12.65 -7.45 -11.80
C GLY A 130 12.73 -6.61 -13.06
N LEU A 131 12.83 -5.29 -12.95
CA LEU A 131 13.04 -4.39 -14.10
C LEU A 131 14.39 -4.65 -14.81
N HIS A 132 15.45 -4.97 -14.05
CA HIS A 132 16.72 -5.41 -14.66
C HIS A 132 16.55 -6.73 -15.39
N GLY A 133 15.90 -7.72 -14.76
CA GLY A 133 15.63 -9.01 -15.41
C GLY A 133 14.79 -8.89 -16.68
N ILE A 134 13.74 -8.04 -16.67
CA ILE A 134 12.91 -7.73 -17.85
C ILE A 134 13.76 -7.08 -18.95
N SER A 135 14.62 -6.13 -18.60
CA SER A 135 15.51 -5.48 -19.55
C SER A 135 16.45 -6.48 -20.25
N GLY A 136 16.99 -7.44 -19.52
CA GLY A 136 17.87 -8.50 -19.99
C GLY A 136 17.15 -9.68 -20.68
N ALA A 137 15.82 -9.78 -20.58
CA ALA A 137 15.06 -10.90 -21.13
C ALA A 137 15.23 -11.01 -22.67
N PRO A 138 15.39 -12.25 -23.20
CA PRO A 138 15.60 -12.44 -24.62
C PRO A 138 14.33 -12.08 -25.42
N PRO A 139 14.46 -11.65 -26.69
CA PRO A 139 13.32 -11.29 -27.54
C PRO A 139 12.35 -12.46 -27.82
N THR A 140 12.81 -13.68 -27.66
CA THR A 140 11.97 -14.90 -27.77
C THR A 140 11.02 -15.07 -26.61
N LEU A 141 11.31 -14.46 -25.45
CA LEU A 141 10.47 -14.46 -24.27
C LEU A 141 9.64 -13.18 -24.19
N LEU A 142 10.28 -12.03 -24.32
CA LEU A 142 9.66 -10.72 -24.32
C LEU A 142 10.04 -9.98 -25.62
N ASP A 143 9.12 -9.98 -26.55
CA ASP A 143 9.27 -9.30 -27.84
C ASP A 143 9.22 -7.76 -27.71
N THR A 144 9.20 -7.07 -28.84
CA THR A 144 9.18 -5.60 -28.90
C THR A 144 7.95 -4.96 -28.28
N GLN A 145 6.88 -5.72 -28.04
CA GLN A 145 5.65 -5.27 -27.36
C GLN A 145 5.55 -5.83 -25.93
N GLY A 146 5.88 -7.09 -25.71
CA GLY A 146 5.82 -7.72 -24.40
C GLY A 146 6.78 -7.10 -23.38
N LYS A 147 7.98 -6.71 -23.82
CA LYS A 147 8.96 -6.04 -22.95
C LYS A 147 8.45 -4.70 -22.40
N PRO A 148 8.03 -3.72 -23.23
CA PRO A 148 7.49 -2.46 -22.71
C PRO A 148 6.18 -2.66 -21.93
N ALA A 149 5.28 -3.57 -22.33
CA ALA A 149 4.09 -3.90 -21.55
C ALA A 149 4.43 -4.31 -20.11
N THR A 150 5.36 -5.25 -19.96
CA THR A 150 5.81 -5.76 -18.65
C THR A 150 6.53 -4.69 -17.85
N THR A 151 7.40 -3.91 -18.49
CA THR A 151 8.12 -2.78 -17.87
C THR A 151 7.14 -1.76 -17.32
N GLY A 152 6.16 -1.33 -18.10
CA GLY A 152 5.16 -0.34 -17.68
C GLY A 152 4.25 -0.85 -16.55
N PHE A 153 3.92 -2.15 -16.56
CA PHE A 153 3.20 -2.78 -15.46
C PHE A 153 4.00 -2.70 -14.15
N VAL A 154 5.24 -3.21 -14.14
CA VAL A 154 6.08 -3.24 -12.92
C VAL A 154 6.41 -1.82 -12.43
N GLN A 155 6.67 -0.88 -13.34
CA GLN A 155 6.89 0.53 -12.99
C GLN A 155 5.65 1.16 -12.33
N THR A 156 4.44 0.87 -12.81
CA THR A 156 3.20 1.37 -12.22
C THR A 156 3.03 0.86 -10.77
N ILE A 157 3.28 -0.43 -10.53
CA ILE A 157 3.18 -0.98 -9.17
C ILE A 157 4.31 -0.45 -8.28
N LYS A 158 5.54 -0.26 -8.82
CA LYS A 158 6.62 0.40 -8.07
C LYS A 158 6.22 1.82 -7.65
N ALA A 159 5.61 2.58 -8.55
CA ALA A 159 5.12 3.93 -8.27
C ALA A 159 4.04 3.91 -7.17
N LEU A 160 3.08 2.97 -7.22
CA LEU A 160 2.06 2.81 -6.20
C LEU A 160 2.67 2.47 -4.82
N LEU A 161 3.63 1.56 -4.75
CA LEU A 161 4.34 1.23 -3.51
C LEU A 161 5.08 2.45 -2.94
N MET A 162 5.77 3.22 -3.79
CA MET A 162 6.46 4.45 -3.38
C MET A 162 5.48 5.54 -2.93
N LEU A 163 4.32 5.65 -3.59
CA LEU A 163 3.25 6.56 -3.18
C LEU A 163 2.76 6.23 -1.76
N ARG A 164 2.48 4.96 -1.45
CA ARG A 164 2.07 4.52 -0.10
C ARG A 164 3.11 4.85 0.97
N VAL A 165 4.41 4.73 0.64
CA VAL A 165 5.47 5.15 1.55
C VAL A 165 5.35 6.64 1.86
N ILE A 166 5.26 7.50 0.85
CA ILE A 166 5.30 8.96 1.10
C ILE A 166 3.98 9.50 1.64
N GLU A 167 2.85 8.91 1.29
CA GLU A 167 1.55 9.23 1.90
C GLU A 167 1.58 9.03 3.41
N THR A 168 2.29 8.01 3.89
CA THR A 168 2.35 7.68 5.31
C THR A 168 3.54 8.32 6.02
N ARG A 169 4.68 8.51 5.36
CA ARG A 169 5.88 9.14 5.95
C ARG A 169 5.87 10.65 5.88
N ASP A 170 5.18 11.23 4.91
CA ASP A 170 5.01 12.68 4.73
C ASP A 170 6.33 13.44 4.93
N THR A 171 6.38 14.32 5.96
CA THR A 171 7.57 15.14 6.27
C THR A 171 8.78 14.31 6.70
N ALA A 172 8.65 13.05 7.09
CA ALA A 172 9.80 12.18 7.35
C ALA A 172 10.58 11.84 6.07
N GLY A 173 9.90 11.88 4.90
CA GLY A 173 10.54 11.60 3.61
C GLY A 173 10.79 10.11 3.37
N ALA A 174 11.43 9.80 2.24
CA ALA A 174 11.79 8.43 1.85
C ALA A 174 12.99 8.41 0.89
N PRO A 175 13.75 7.30 0.80
CA PRO A 175 14.74 7.12 -0.25
C PRO A 175 14.05 6.80 -1.59
N ILE A 176 14.54 7.37 -2.69
CA ILE A 176 14.03 7.09 -4.05
C ILE A 176 15.04 6.32 -4.90
N ASP A 177 16.31 6.46 -4.61
CA ASP A 177 17.40 5.77 -5.32
C ASP A 177 17.64 4.41 -4.67
N VAL A 178 16.76 3.44 -5.01
CA VAL A 178 16.77 2.08 -4.45
C VAL A 178 17.50 1.08 -5.33
N ASP A 179 18.03 1.53 -6.46
CA ASP A 179 18.85 0.74 -7.40
C ASP A 179 20.33 0.88 -7.08
N ARG A 180 20.71 0.38 -5.90
CA ARG A 180 22.07 0.45 -5.37
C ARG A 180 22.57 -0.92 -4.98
N ASP A 181 23.90 -1.07 -4.97
CA ASP A 181 24.54 -2.21 -4.34
C ASP A 181 24.14 -2.29 -2.86
N PRO A 182 23.55 -3.41 -2.41
CA PRO A 182 23.17 -3.59 -1.00
C PRO A 182 24.32 -3.46 0.00
N THR A 183 25.57 -3.65 -0.44
CA THR A 183 26.77 -3.51 0.38
C THR A 183 27.34 -2.08 0.37
N GLY A 184 26.81 -1.22 -0.46
CA GLY A 184 27.24 0.16 -0.61
C GLY A 184 26.53 1.12 0.35
N PRO A 185 26.80 2.44 0.25
CA PRO A 185 26.14 3.46 1.05
C PRO A 185 24.63 3.48 0.82
N LEU A 186 23.85 3.65 1.87
CA LEU A 186 22.38 3.76 1.79
C LEU A 186 21.97 4.98 0.96
N ALA A 187 20.87 4.84 0.21
CA ALA A 187 20.26 5.95 -0.50
C ALA A 187 19.84 7.06 0.47
N PRO A 188 20.13 8.34 0.20
CA PRO A 188 19.72 9.44 1.07
C PRO A 188 18.18 9.55 1.13
N LEU A 189 17.66 9.98 2.28
CA LEU A 189 16.25 10.37 2.38
C LEU A 189 15.99 11.62 1.53
N ARG A 190 14.87 11.64 0.85
CA ARG A 190 14.40 12.77 0.04
C ARG A 190 13.16 13.37 0.70
N CYS A 191 12.93 14.67 0.44
CA CYS A 191 11.74 15.35 0.91
C CYS A 191 10.48 14.83 0.23
N LYS A 192 9.33 14.99 0.89
CA LYS A 192 8.02 14.59 0.35
C LYS A 192 7.81 14.98 -1.11
N ASN A 193 8.05 16.25 -1.42
CA ASN A 193 7.79 16.77 -2.77
C ASN A 193 8.69 16.15 -3.84
N ASP A 194 9.95 15.86 -3.50
CA ASP A 194 10.87 15.15 -4.41
C ASP A 194 10.44 13.70 -4.64
N VAL A 195 9.93 13.04 -3.58
CA VAL A 195 9.40 11.66 -3.71
C VAL A 195 8.14 11.65 -4.57
N LEU A 196 7.21 12.58 -4.37
CA LEU A 196 6.01 12.70 -5.20
C LEU A 196 6.37 13.00 -6.67
N ALA A 197 7.31 13.90 -6.93
CA ALA A 197 7.79 14.18 -8.27
C ALA A 197 8.45 12.96 -8.94
N TYR A 198 9.21 12.18 -8.18
CA TYR A 198 9.76 10.89 -8.65
C TYR A 198 8.65 9.90 -9.02
N VAL A 199 7.61 9.79 -8.20
CA VAL A 199 6.47 8.90 -8.44
C VAL A 199 5.71 9.34 -9.71
N ALA A 200 5.45 10.64 -9.88
CA ALA A 200 4.81 11.19 -11.09
C ALA A 200 5.62 10.84 -12.35
N ALA A 201 6.92 11.13 -12.36
CA ALA A 201 7.80 10.83 -13.49
C ALA A 201 7.88 9.32 -13.81
N LEU A 202 7.85 8.47 -12.77
CA LEU A 202 7.83 7.02 -12.95
C LEU A 202 6.50 6.56 -13.59
N LEU A 203 5.37 7.14 -13.19
CA LEU A 203 4.06 6.87 -13.79
C LEU A 203 4.00 7.31 -15.26
N ASP A 204 4.59 8.45 -15.63
CA ASP A 204 4.65 8.92 -17.01
C ASP A 204 5.50 8.01 -17.90
N THR A 205 6.64 7.58 -17.36
CA THR A 205 7.50 6.59 -18.04
C THR A 205 6.74 5.26 -18.22
N ALA A 206 6.04 4.81 -17.20
CA ALA A 206 5.22 3.60 -17.25
C ALA A 206 4.08 3.71 -18.27
N ALA A 207 3.40 4.87 -18.35
CA ALA A 207 2.34 5.11 -19.32
C ALA A 207 2.84 5.06 -20.77
N THR A 208 4.06 5.57 -21.00
CA THR A 208 4.74 5.49 -22.31
C THR A 208 5.05 4.03 -22.67
N ASN A 209 5.59 3.26 -21.73
CA ASN A 209 5.84 1.84 -21.92
C ASN A 209 4.55 1.04 -22.17
N LEU A 210 3.50 1.29 -21.40
CA LEU A 210 2.19 0.65 -21.59
C LEU A 210 1.57 0.98 -22.95
N ALA A 211 1.75 2.21 -23.45
CA ALA A 211 1.29 2.60 -24.79
C ALA A 211 2.00 1.83 -25.92
N ALA A 212 3.26 1.42 -25.72
CA ALA A 212 4.03 0.59 -26.64
C ALA A 212 3.78 -0.92 -26.43
N GLY A 213 2.96 -1.30 -25.45
CA GLY A 213 2.85 -2.67 -24.93
C GLY A 213 1.96 -3.64 -25.72
N GLY A 214 1.46 -3.29 -26.90
CA GLY A 214 0.60 -4.19 -27.69
C GLY A 214 -0.78 -4.37 -27.09
N SER A 215 -1.45 -5.48 -27.47
CA SER A 215 -2.85 -5.74 -27.12
C SER A 215 -3.05 -6.56 -25.82
N SER A 216 -2.01 -7.28 -25.35
CA SER A 216 -2.09 -8.14 -24.17
C SER A 216 -0.78 -8.17 -23.41
N PHE A 217 -0.86 -8.47 -22.12
CA PHE A 217 0.33 -8.80 -21.33
C PHE A 217 0.81 -10.22 -21.63
N PRO A 218 2.14 -10.50 -21.53
CA PRO A 218 2.69 -11.85 -21.68
C PRO A 218 2.53 -12.71 -20.41
N PHE A 219 1.73 -12.27 -19.44
CA PHE A 219 1.45 -12.95 -18.17
C PHE A 219 -0.03 -12.81 -17.81
N ALA A 220 -0.50 -13.66 -16.90
CA ALA A 220 -1.86 -13.60 -16.39
C ALA A 220 -1.98 -12.64 -15.20
N LEU A 221 -3.12 -11.97 -15.11
CA LEU A 221 -3.47 -11.11 -13.99
C LEU A 221 -4.65 -11.72 -13.19
N PRO A 222 -4.74 -11.45 -11.87
CA PRO A 222 -5.84 -11.96 -11.05
C PRO A 222 -7.15 -11.24 -11.37
N ASP A 223 -8.28 -11.89 -11.04
CA ASP A 223 -9.64 -11.39 -11.31
C ASP A 223 -9.91 -9.98 -10.76
N GLY A 224 -9.24 -9.58 -9.69
CA GLY A 224 -9.34 -8.20 -9.18
C GLY A 224 -8.88 -7.11 -10.14
N LEU A 225 -8.12 -7.48 -11.19
CA LEU A 225 -7.70 -6.60 -12.27
C LEU A 225 -8.50 -6.81 -13.56
N ALA A 226 -9.63 -7.52 -13.51
CA ALA A 226 -10.51 -7.68 -14.67
C ALA A 226 -10.95 -6.32 -15.22
N GLY A 227 -10.83 -6.12 -16.54
CA GLY A 227 -11.06 -4.83 -17.19
C GLY A 227 -9.86 -3.86 -17.14
N PHE A 228 -8.79 -4.23 -16.42
CA PHE A 228 -7.48 -3.56 -16.38
C PHE A 228 -6.35 -4.53 -16.77
N ASP A 229 -6.67 -5.58 -17.49
CA ASP A 229 -5.84 -6.74 -17.79
C ASP A 229 -5.15 -6.71 -19.17
N THR A 230 -5.22 -5.57 -19.84
CA THR A 230 -4.44 -5.28 -21.06
C THR A 230 -3.56 -4.05 -20.85
N PRO A 231 -2.44 -3.88 -21.60
CA PRO A 231 -1.62 -2.67 -21.49
C PRO A 231 -2.42 -1.38 -21.64
N ALA A 232 -3.38 -1.33 -22.57
CA ALA A 232 -4.23 -0.17 -22.81
C ALA A 232 -5.18 0.13 -21.64
N THR A 233 -5.82 -0.88 -21.07
CA THR A 233 -6.73 -0.68 -19.93
C THR A 233 -5.97 -0.48 -18.62
N PHE A 234 -4.82 -1.13 -18.44
CA PHE A 234 -3.95 -0.90 -17.29
C PHE A 234 -3.33 0.51 -17.31
N ARG A 235 -3.07 1.07 -18.51
CA ARG A 235 -2.65 2.46 -18.63
C ARG A 235 -3.70 3.44 -18.09
N LYS A 236 -5.00 3.13 -18.18
CA LYS A 236 -6.04 3.95 -17.55
C LYS A 236 -5.94 3.94 -16.03
N PHE A 237 -5.62 2.81 -15.42
CA PHE A 237 -5.31 2.73 -13.99
C PHE A 237 -4.04 3.52 -13.65
N ASN A 238 -2.97 3.39 -14.44
CA ASN A 238 -1.76 4.17 -14.25
C ASN A 238 -2.04 5.68 -14.27
N ARG A 239 -2.85 6.19 -15.19
CA ARG A 239 -3.25 7.62 -15.24
C ARG A 239 -4.11 8.02 -14.04
N ALA A 240 -4.97 7.14 -13.56
CA ALA A 240 -5.72 7.38 -12.34
C ALA A 240 -4.82 7.58 -11.10
N LEU A 241 -3.73 6.80 -11.00
CA LEU A 241 -2.71 6.99 -9.96
C LEU A 241 -1.93 8.30 -10.16
N ALA A 242 -1.57 8.64 -11.40
CA ALA A 242 -0.89 9.89 -11.70
C ALA A 242 -1.73 11.09 -11.30
N ALA A 243 -3.02 11.08 -11.60
CA ALA A 243 -3.95 12.14 -11.17
C ALA A 243 -3.96 12.33 -9.64
N ARG A 244 -3.95 11.23 -8.85
CA ARG A 244 -3.87 11.32 -7.38
C ARG A 244 -2.55 11.99 -6.95
N VAL A 245 -1.43 11.60 -7.54
CA VAL A 245 -0.11 12.18 -7.24
C VAL A 245 -0.07 13.66 -7.59
N ASP A 246 -0.62 14.04 -8.74
CA ASP A 246 -0.65 15.42 -9.18
C ASP A 246 -1.54 16.30 -8.31
N VAL A 247 -2.68 15.78 -7.82
CA VAL A 247 -3.47 16.47 -6.77
C VAL A 247 -2.63 16.71 -5.52
N TYR A 248 -1.87 15.73 -5.05
CA TYR A 248 -0.99 15.91 -3.88
C TYR A 248 0.12 16.92 -4.14
N LEU A 249 0.67 16.96 -5.34
CA LEU A 249 1.66 17.97 -5.75
C LEU A 249 1.03 19.36 -5.87
N ALA A 250 -0.20 19.46 -6.38
CA ALA A 250 -0.91 20.73 -6.48
C ALA A 250 -1.15 21.37 -5.11
N PHE A 251 -1.52 20.55 -4.11
CA PHE A 251 -1.83 21.01 -2.75
C PHE A 251 -0.64 20.92 -1.78
N ARG A 252 0.58 20.61 -2.24
CA ARG A 252 1.75 20.39 -1.39
C ARG A 252 2.10 21.53 -0.45
N GLY A 253 1.76 22.75 -0.82
CA GLY A 253 2.00 23.96 -0.04
C GLY A 253 0.76 24.52 0.64
N TYR A 254 -0.41 23.89 0.50
CA TYR A 254 -1.68 24.50 0.90
C TYR A 254 -1.84 24.60 2.43
N ALA A 255 -1.58 23.52 3.15
CA ALA A 255 -1.75 23.52 4.62
C ALA A 255 -0.65 22.73 5.33
N PRO A 256 0.60 23.21 5.35
CA PRO A 256 1.65 22.53 6.07
C PRO A 256 1.39 22.61 7.57
N LEU A 257 1.38 21.47 8.25
CA LEU A 257 1.30 21.38 9.72
C LEU A 257 0.12 22.15 10.37
N GLY A 258 -1.05 22.14 9.71
CA GLY A 258 -2.26 22.76 10.25
C GLY A 258 -2.31 24.29 10.12
N THR A 259 -1.41 24.86 9.35
CA THR A 259 -1.49 26.29 8.96
C THR A 259 -1.90 26.38 7.49
N VAL A 260 -3.04 26.98 7.23
CA VAL A 260 -3.45 27.31 5.85
C VAL A 260 -2.57 28.46 5.38
N VAL A 261 -1.52 28.15 4.65
CA VAL A 261 -0.59 29.18 4.15
C VAL A 261 -0.07 28.73 2.80
N GLY A 262 -0.81 28.59 1.83
CA GLY A 262 -0.10 28.17 0.68
C GLY A 262 -0.75 28.49 -0.65
N THR A 263 0.05 28.49 -1.65
CA THR A 263 -0.39 28.54 -3.03
C THR A 263 -0.67 27.13 -3.52
N ILE A 264 -1.84 26.95 -4.11
CA ILE A 264 -2.17 25.78 -4.91
C ILE A 264 -1.41 25.92 -6.22
N ASP A 265 -0.71 24.86 -6.65
CA ASP A 265 0.07 24.89 -7.87
C ASP A 265 -0.79 24.55 -9.10
N PRO A 266 -1.06 25.54 -10.00
CA PRO A 266 -1.97 25.33 -11.12
C PRO A 266 -1.41 24.35 -12.18
N VAL A 267 -0.09 24.19 -12.28
CA VAL A 267 0.53 23.27 -13.25
C VAL A 267 0.14 21.82 -12.92
N TYR A 268 0.17 21.46 -11.64
CA TYR A 268 -0.22 20.12 -11.23
C TYR A 268 -1.74 19.93 -11.24
N LEU A 269 -2.53 20.99 -11.08
CA LEU A 269 -3.99 20.89 -11.32
C LEU A 269 -4.30 20.58 -12.79
N ASP A 270 -3.56 21.16 -13.72
CA ASP A 270 -3.72 20.90 -15.15
C ASP A 270 -3.27 19.48 -15.51
N SER A 271 -2.18 19.01 -14.91
CA SER A 271 -1.70 17.63 -15.05
C SER A 271 -2.74 16.63 -14.51
N ALA A 272 -3.25 16.87 -13.30
CA ALA A 272 -4.28 16.03 -12.69
C ALA A 272 -5.55 15.92 -13.54
N ASP A 273 -6.02 17.02 -14.10
CA ASP A 273 -7.19 17.06 -14.98
C ASP A 273 -6.96 16.25 -16.27
N ALA A 274 -5.80 16.42 -16.91
CA ALA A 274 -5.42 15.64 -18.08
C ALA A 274 -5.33 14.13 -17.78
N ASP A 275 -4.79 13.76 -16.62
CA ASP A 275 -4.65 12.38 -16.19
C ASP A 275 -6.00 11.78 -15.79
N LEU A 276 -6.88 12.52 -15.14
CA LEU A 276 -8.26 12.11 -14.88
C LEU A 276 -9.01 11.83 -16.18
N ALA A 277 -8.88 12.70 -17.18
CA ALA A 277 -9.47 12.52 -18.51
C ALA A 277 -8.91 11.28 -19.25
N ALA A 278 -7.63 10.95 -19.04
CA ALA A 278 -6.99 9.77 -19.64
C ALA A 278 -7.19 8.48 -18.83
N SER A 279 -7.80 8.55 -17.64
CA SER A 279 -8.03 7.44 -16.72
C SER A 279 -9.29 6.64 -17.08
N PHE A 280 -9.76 5.83 -16.13
CA PHE A 280 -11.06 5.15 -16.22
C PHE A 280 -12.21 5.94 -15.59
N MET A 281 -11.97 7.21 -15.22
CA MET A 281 -12.99 8.09 -14.68
C MET A 281 -14.18 8.22 -15.64
N VAL A 282 -15.37 8.05 -15.11
CA VAL A 282 -16.62 8.25 -15.85
C VAL A 282 -17.74 8.73 -14.92
N GLN A 283 -18.48 9.76 -15.35
CA GLN A 283 -19.63 10.25 -14.60
C GLN A 283 -20.88 9.40 -14.88
N ASP A 284 -20.88 8.20 -14.28
CA ASP A 284 -21.95 7.20 -14.41
C ASP A 284 -22.24 6.61 -13.01
N ALA A 285 -23.47 6.83 -12.53
CA ALA A 285 -23.88 6.38 -11.20
C ALA A 285 -23.82 4.85 -11.01
N THR A 286 -23.88 4.08 -12.09
CA THR A 286 -23.80 2.61 -12.06
C THR A 286 -22.37 2.10 -11.99
N LYS A 287 -21.37 2.98 -12.13
CA LYS A 287 -19.94 2.65 -12.19
C LYS A 287 -19.11 3.25 -11.06
N LEU A 288 -19.74 3.72 -10.00
CA LEU A 288 -19.04 4.40 -8.89
C LEU A 288 -17.98 3.51 -8.22
N ASP A 289 -18.28 2.22 -8.08
CA ASP A 289 -17.37 1.25 -7.44
C ASP A 289 -16.42 0.52 -8.42
N VAL A 290 -16.46 0.87 -9.72
CA VAL A 290 -15.55 0.29 -10.72
C VAL A 290 -14.12 0.77 -10.45
N GLY A 291 -13.18 -0.16 -10.51
CA GLY A 291 -11.75 0.10 -10.36
C GLY A 291 -10.95 -1.18 -10.17
N PRO A 292 -9.63 -1.12 -10.25
CA PRO A 292 -8.76 -2.25 -9.94
C PRO A 292 -8.85 -2.61 -8.45
N ALA A 293 -8.78 -3.90 -8.16
CA ALA A 293 -8.85 -4.43 -6.80
C ALA A 293 -7.84 -5.57 -6.59
N HIS A 294 -7.49 -5.83 -5.34
CA HIS A 294 -6.78 -7.04 -4.96
C HIS A 294 -7.77 -8.18 -4.72
N ALA A 295 -7.50 -9.32 -5.35
CA ALA A 295 -8.20 -10.57 -5.10
C ALA A 295 -7.55 -11.35 -3.95
N TYR A 296 -8.32 -12.19 -3.28
CA TYR A 296 -7.92 -13.03 -2.16
C TYR A 296 -8.39 -14.46 -2.36
N SER A 297 -7.72 -15.39 -1.68
CA SER A 297 -8.07 -16.80 -1.73
C SER A 297 -7.82 -17.48 -0.39
N THR A 298 -8.57 -18.54 -0.11
CA THR A 298 -8.33 -19.45 1.02
C THR A 298 -7.42 -20.62 0.64
N GLY A 299 -6.96 -20.66 -0.61
CA GLY A 299 -6.06 -21.70 -1.12
C GLY A 299 -4.67 -21.65 -0.48
N THR A 300 -4.00 -22.81 -0.44
CA THR A 300 -2.64 -22.92 0.10
C THR A 300 -1.67 -22.03 -0.70
N GLY A 301 -0.91 -21.19 0.00
CA GLY A 301 0.08 -20.29 -0.60
C GLY A 301 -0.45 -18.90 -0.93
N ASP A 302 -1.76 -18.64 -0.79
CA ASP A 302 -2.35 -17.30 -0.90
C ASP A 302 -2.78 -16.76 0.47
N ALA A 303 -3.30 -15.54 0.50
CA ALA A 303 -3.75 -14.86 1.70
C ALA A 303 -5.25 -14.58 1.67
N GLN A 304 -5.86 -14.60 2.84
CA GLN A 304 -7.21 -14.13 3.08
C GLN A 304 -7.23 -12.60 3.17
N ASN A 305 -8.39 -12.00 2.90
CA ASN A 305 -8.61 -10.57 3.06
C ASN A 305 -8.39 -10.15 4.53
N GLY A 306 -7.40 -9.31 4.78
CA GLY A 306 -7.05 -8.81 6.12
C GLY A 306 -8.07 -7.82 6.69
N LEU A 307 -8.99 -7.29 5.87
CA LEU A 307 -10.08 -6.41 6.29
C LEU A 307 -11.33 -7.17 6.73
N TRP A 308 -11.40 -8.47 6.45
CA TRP A 308 -12.47 -9.32 6.91
C TRP A 308 -12.45 -9.42 8.45
N ASP A 309 -13.55 -9.00 9.10
CA ASP A 309 -13.65 -9.05 10.56
C ASP A 309 -13.83 -10.50 11.06
N GLN A 310 -12.82 -10.99 11.75
CA GLN A 310 -12.81 -12.32 12.36
C GLN A 310 -13.16 -12.28 13.85
N GLY A 311 -13.69 -11.15 14.34
CA GLY A 311 -14.08 -10.95 15.74
C GLY A 311 -12.90 -10.69 16.68
N ILE A 312 -13.20 -10.65 17.97
CA ILE A 312 -12.26 -10.29 19.06
C ILE A 312 -10.96 -11.10 19.03
N ALA A 313 -11.04 -12.38 18.62
CA ALA A 313 -9.87 -13.27 18.66
C ALA A 313 -8.78 -12.87 17.64
N LYS A 314 -9.12 -12.16 16.57
CA LYS A 314 -8.17 -11.86 15.48
C LYS A 314 -8.15 -10.39 15.04
N THR A 315 -9.27 -9.85 14.57
CA THR A 315 -9.30 -8.53 13.91
C THR A 315 -10.05 -7.47 14.68
N ALA A 316 -11.24 -7.79 15.18
CA ALA A 316 -12.08 -6.91 16.01
C ALA A 316 -12.23 -5.49 15.45
N PHE A 317 -12.54 -5.39 14.15
CA PHE A 317 -12.77 -4.10 13.50
C PHE A 317 -14.16 -3.56 13.83
N ARG A 318 -14.23 -2.28 14.12
CA ARG A 318 -15.47 -1.54 14.32
C ARG A 318 -15.34 -0.17 13.66
N ALA A 319 -16.45 0.35 13.14
CA ALA A 319 -16.48 1.76 12.79
C ALA A 319 -16.41 2.61 14.07
N ASN A 320 -15.71 3.75 14.02
CA ASN A 320 -15.76 4.72 15.09
C ASN A 320 -17.20 5.22 15.24
N PRO A 321 -17.78 5.32 16.46
CA PRO A 321 -19.13 5.83 16.68
C PRO A 321 -19.40 7.18 16.03
N LYS A 322 -18.38 8.01 15.89
CA LYS A 322 -18.43 9.29 15.19
C LYS A 322 -18.81 9.17 13.71
N VAL A 323 -18.59 8.03 13.07
CA VAL A 323 -19.05 7.82 11.68
C VAL A 323 -20.57 7.87 11.61
N VAL A 324 -21.26 7.34 12.61
CA VAL A 324 -22.72 7.36 12.67
C VAL A 324 -23.25 8.73 13.16
N SER A 325 -22.65 9.28 14.23
CA SER A 325 -23.13 10.54 14.83
C SER A 325 -22.88 11.77 13.94
N ASP A 326 -21.84 11.77 13.11
CA ASP A 326 -21.50 12.88 12.22
C ASP A 326 -22.21 12.75 10.85
N ALA A 327 -22.84 11.61 10.59
CA ALA A 327 -23.53 11.38 9.32
C ALA A 327 -24.72 12.33 9.18
N ARG A 328 -24.88 12.89 8.00
CA ARG A 328 -26.06 13.70 7.69
C ARG A 328 -27.30 12.82 7.70
N PRO A 329 -28.42 13.31 8.25
CA PRO A 329 -29.67 12.56 8.24
C PRO A 329 -30.04 12.07 6.83
N GLY A 330 -30.30 10.77 6.69
CA GLY A 330 -30.65 10.15 5.41
C GLY A 330 -29.48 9.69 4.56
N ASP A 331 -28.22 9.77 5.04
CA ASP A 331 -27.06 9.24 4.32
C ASP A 331 -27.15 7.70 4.23
N GLN A 332 -27.44 7.20 3.03
CA GLN A 332 -27.64 5.77 2.78
C GLN A 332 -26.36 4.94 2.90
N ARG A 333 -25.19 5.57 2.81
CA ARG A 333 -23.89 4.89 2.91
C ARG A 333 -23.65 4.30 4.29
N VAL A 334 -24.18 4.95 5.33
CA VAL A 334 -24.08 4.43 6.71
C VAL A 334 -24.78 3.09 6.83
N ALA A 335 -26.06 3.03 6.45
CA ALA A 335 -26.86 1.79 6.52
C ALA A 335 -26.35 0.69 5.57
N ARG A 336 -25.75 1.08 4.43
CA ARG A 336 -25.18 0.14 3.46
C ARG A 336 -23.87 -0.47 3.91
N LYS A 337 -23.05 0.28 4.68
CA LYS A 337 -21.69 -0.11 5.05
C LYS A 337 -21.55 -0.57 6.49
N LEU A 338 -22.54 -0.31 7.33
CA LEU A 338 -22.50 -0.59 8.77
C LEU A 338 -23.76 -1.31 9.23
N VAL A 339 -23.57 -2.17 10.23
CA VAL A 339 -24.65 -2.82 10.98
C VAL A 339 -24.31 -2.79 12.47
N THR A 340 -25.35 -2.62 13.31
CA THR A 340 -25.16 -2.74 14.77
C THR A 340 -24.97 -4.21 15.14
N GLY A 341 -23.86 -4.50 15.81
CA GLY A 341 -23.51 -5.83 16.29
C GLY A 341 -23.17 -5.84 17.78
N SER A 342 -22.35 -6.80 18.19
CA SER A 342 -21.85 -6.84 19.56
C SER A 342 -20.83 -5.74 19.81
N SER A 343 -21.00 -5.02 20.93
CA SER A 343 -20.03 -4.00 21.36
C SER A 343 -18.71 -4.64 21.80
N ILE A 344 -17.61 -4.04 21.36
CA ILE A 344 -16.27 -4.36 21.83
C ILE A 344 -15.69 -3.10 22.47
N ALA A 345 -15.00 -3.28 23.60
CA ALA A 345 -14.33 -2.19 24.31
C ALA A 345 -12.88 -2.55 24.63
N VAL A 346 -11.95 -1.65 24.30
CA VAL A 346 -10.51 -1.79 24.60
C VAL A 346 -9.95 -0.39 24.91
N GLN A 347 -9.22 -0.26 26.02
CA GLN A 347 -8.51 0.97 26.41
C GLN A 347 -9.38 2.24 26.40
N GLY A 348 -10.64 2.12 26.84
CA GLY A 348 -11.58 3.25 26.89
C GLY A 348 -12.34 3.55 25.58
N PHE A 349 -12.00 2.90 24.49
CA PHE A 349 -12.74 2.98 23.23
C PHE A 349 -13.72 1.82 23.11
N ALA A 350 -14.93 2.09 22.67
CA ALA A 350 -15.97 1.08 22.48
C ALA A 350 -16.78 1.39 21.23
N SER A 351 -17.19 0.34 20.51
CA SER A 351 -18.15 0.43 19.42
C SER A 351 -18.86 -0.89 19.16
N ASP A 352 -20.11 -0.78 18.72
CA ASP A 352 -20.95 -1.88 18.24
C ASP A 352 -21.20 -1.82 16.73
N GLN A 353 -20.59 -0.85 16.03
CA GLN A 353 -20.79 -0.62 14.59
C GLN A 353 -19.84 -1.49 13.75
N VAL A 354 -20.37 -2.54 13.13
CA VAL A 354 -19.63 -3.53 12.35
C VAL A 354 -19.64 -3.16 10.87
N PHE A 355 -18.49 -3.22 10.21
CA PHE A 355 -18.39 -3.03 8.75
C PHE A 355 -18.95 -4.25 8.00
N THR A 356 -19.69 -4.00 6.93
CA THR A 356 -20.32 -5.02 6.08
C THR A 356 -19.65 -5.21 4.72
N LEU A 357 -18.64 -4.39 4.39
CA LEU A 357 -18.02 -4.34 3.06
C LEU A 357 -17.24 -5.61 2.70
N TYR A 358 -16.66 -6.27 3.70
CA TYR A 358 -15.83 -7.47 3.52
C TYR A 358 -16.43 -8.63 4.32
N PRO A 359 -17.52 -9.26 3.82
CA PRO A 359 -18.26 -10.27 4.56
C PRO A 359 -17.54 -11.60 4.70
N ASP A 360 -16.53 -11.86 3.87
CA ASP A 360 -15.76 -13.11 3.87
C ASP A 360 -14.28 -12.91 3.52
N ALA A 361 -13.54 -14.00 3.67
CA ALA A 361 -12.09 -14.04 3.48
C ALA A 361 -11.63 -13.81 2.03
N THR A 362 -12.52 -13.85 1.06
CA THR A 362 -12.21 -13.78 -0.37
C THR A 362 -12.69 -12.49 -1.03
N THR A 363 -13.46 -11.68 -0.31
CA THR A 363 -13.98 -10.40 -0.82
C THR A 363 -12.83 -9.51 -1.30
N PRO A 364 -12.82 -9.02 -2.56
CA PRO A 364 -11.75 -8.14 -3.07
C PRO A 364 -11.69 -6.79 -2.34
N THR A 365 -10.48 -6.23 -2.22
CA THR A 365 -10.29 -4.85 -1.73
C THR A 365 -9.95 -3.91 -2.87
N PRO A 366 -10.63 -2.76 -3.01
CA PRO A 366 -10.31 -1.80 -4.05
C PRO A 366 -8.92 -1.19 -3.85
N ILE A 367 -8.21 -0.92 -4.94
CA ILE A 367 -6.98 -0.12 -4.95
C ILE A 367 -7.35 1.35 -5.16
N LEU A 368 -8.24 1.59 -6.11
CA LEU A 368 -8.74 2.91 -6.50
C LEU A 368 -10.11 2.73 -7.16
N THR A 369 -11.05 3.61 -6.89
CA THR A 369 -12.41 3.52 -7.45
C THR A 369 -12.78 4.75 -8.29
N ASN A 370 -13.72 4.57 -9.22
CA ASN A 370 -14.23 5.68 -10.05
C ASN A 370 -14.81 6.82 -9.23
N LYS A 371 -15.51 6.54 -8.11
CA LYS A 371 -16.02 7.59 -7.22
C LYS A 371 -14.91 8.42 -6.57
N GLU A 372 -13.75 7.82 -6.32
CA GLU A 372 -12.59 8.57 -5.83
C GLU A 372 -12.05 9.51 -6.91
N LEU A 373 -11.97 9.06 -8.17
CA LEU A 373 -11.53 9.90 -9.29
C LEU A 373 -12.47 11.09 -9.51
N LEU A 374 -13.78 10.88 -9.41
CA LEU A 374 -14.76 11.96 -9.49
C LEU A 374 -14.62 12.98 -8.36
N LEU A 375 -14.24 12.53 -7.15
CA LEU A 375 -13.99 13.42 -6.03
C LEU A 375 -12.61 14.13 -6.15
N LEU A 376 -11.60 13.49 -6.74
CA LEU A 376 -10.35 14.15 -7.11
C LEU A 376 -10.59 15.25 -8.16
N GLN A 377 -11.47 15.00 -9.15
CA GLN A 377 -11.87 16.03 -10.12
C GLN A 377 -12.53 17.23 -9.43
N ALA A 378 -13.39 16.98 -8.44
CA ALA A 378 -13.97 18.05 -7.63
C ALA A 378 -12.90 18.86 -6.87
N GLU A 379 -11.85 18.20 -6.32
CA GLU A 379 -10.72 18.88 -5.70
C GLU A 379 -9.93 19.73 -6.68
N VAL A 380 -9.67 19.22 -7.89
CA VAL A 380 -9.00 19.98 -8.97
C VAL A 380 -9.79 21.24 -9.30
N ASN A 381 -11.09 21.13 -9.50
CA ASN A 381 -11.94 22.29 -9.81
C ASN A 381 -12.07 23.27 -8.63
N TRP A 382 -12.10 22.74 -7.40
CA TRP A 382 -12.02 23.58 -6.20
C TRP A 382 -10.71 24.37 -6.15
N GLY A 383 -9.58 23.70 -6.40
CA GLY A 383 -8.25 24.31 -6.43
C GLY A 383 -8.10 25.40 -7.51
N ARG A 384 -8.82 25.29 -8.61
CA ARG A 384 -8.90 26.30 -9.68
C ARG A 384 -9.84 27.47 -9.34
N GLY A 385 -10.53 27.44 -8.22
CA GLY A 385 -11.53 28.43 -7.87
C GLY A 385 -12.87 28.25 -8.62
N SER A 386 -13.07 27.15 -9.34
CA SER A 386 -14.29 26.80 -10.07
C SER A 386 -15.32 26.15 -9.15
N TYR A 387 -15.68 26.83 -8.07
CA TYR A 387 -16.51 26.31 -6.98
C TYR A 387 -17.87 25.76 -7.41
N PRO A 388 -18.61 26.38 -8.37
CA PRO A 388 -19.86 25.81 -8.84
C PRO A 388 -19.67 24.45 -9.54
N THR A 389 -18.62 24.28 -10.32
CA THR A 389 -18.26 23.02 -10.99
C THR A 389 -17.88 21.96 -9.97
N ALA A 390 -16.96 22.29 -9.06
CA ALA A 390 -16.54 21.40 -7.97
C ALA A 390 -17.71 20.92 -7.12
N LEU A 391 -18.65 21.82 -6.81
CA LEU A 391 -19.87 21.47 -6.08
C LEU A 391 -20.79 20.54 -6.89
N ALA A 392 -20.92 20.75 -8.21
CA ALA A 392 -21.73 19.89 -9.07
C ALA A 392 -21.17 18.47 -9.11
N GLU A 393 -19.84 18.31 -9.19
CA GLU A 393 -19.16 17.02 -9.16
C GLU A 393 -19.31 16.32 -7.79
N ALA A 394 -19.10 17.04 -6.70
CA ALA A 394 -19.35 16.52 -5.36
C ALA A 394 -20.83 16.13 -5.16
N ASN A 395 -21.75 16.91 -5.69
CA ASN A 395 -23.18 16.62 -5.67
C ASN A 395 -23.55 15.37 -6.48
N PHE A 396 -22.84 15.07 -7.56
CA PHE A 396 -23.05 13.83 -8.29
C PHE A 396 -22.83 12.61 -7.37
N ILE A 397 -21.75 12.59 -6.60
CA ILE A 397 -21.49 11.55 -5.60
C ILE A 397 -22.52 11.61 -4.46
N ARG A 398 -22.78 12.80 -3.95
CA ARG A 398 -23.70 13.04 -2.85
C ARG A 398 -25.09 12.48 -3.11
N THR A 399 -25.62 12.70 -4.31
CA THR A 399 -26.98 12.27 -4.68
C THR A 399 -27.04 10.80 -5.07
N ASN A 400 -26.06 10.31 -5.84
CA ASN A 400 -26.10 8.96 -6.41
C ASN A 400 -25.53 7.88 -5.48
N ASP A 401 -24.48 8.19 -4.67
CA ASP A 401 -23.93 7.27 -3.70
C ASP A 401 -24.52 7.47 -2.30
N GLY A 402 -24.70 8.73 -1.88
CA GLY A 402 -25.19 9.08 -0.56
C GLY A 402 -26.71 9.09 -0.42
N GLY A 403 -27.46 9.26 -1.50
CA GLY A 403 -28.91 9.46 -1.47
C GLY A 403 -29.32 10.78 -0.79
N LEU A 404 -28.42 11.73 -0.67
CA LEU A 404 -28.62 13.02 0.00
C LEU A 404 -29.08 14.08 -0.99
N ALA A 405 -29.83 15.07 -0.52
CA ALA A 405 -30.16 16.26 -1.32
C ALA A 405 -28.89 17.02 -1.70
N ALA A 406 -28.86 17.59 -2.92
CA ALA A 406 -27.72 18.37 -3.39
C ALA A 406 -27.42 19.56 -2.45
N ALA A 407 -26.14 19.80 -2.19
CA ALA A 407 -25.68 21.00 -1.51
C ALA A 407 -25.75 22.19 -2.45
N THR A 408 -26.00 23.38 -1.92
CA THR A 408 -26.25 24.59 -2.72
C THR A 408 -25.25 25.71 -2.49
N SER A 409 -24.48 25.67 -1.41
CA SER A 409 -23.51 26.72 -1.07
C SER A 409 -22.27 26.61 -1.95
N VAL A 410 -21.97 27.67 -2.70
CA VAL A 410 -20.76 27.82 -3.52
C VAL A 410 -19.64 28.60 -2.81
N VAL A 411 -19.78 28.82 -1.50
CA VAL A 411 -18.70 29.41 -0.68
C VAL A 411 -17.53 28.41 -0.64
N PRO A 412 -16.28 28.84 -0.87
CA PRO A 412 -15.12 27.95 -1.01
C PRO A 412 -15.01 26.88 0.08
N ASP A 413 -15.08 27.28 1.34
CA ASP A 413 -14.98 26.35 2.48
C ASP A 413 -16.17 25.37 2.54
N SER A 414 -17.38 25.83 2.17
CA SER A 414 -18.56 24.97 2.12
C SER A 414 -18.44 23.91 1.02
N VAL A 415 -17.87 24.28 -0.12
CA VAL A 415 -17.61 23.34 -1.22
C VAL A 415 -16.57 22.31 -0.81
N LEU A 416 -15.43 22.74 -0.25
CA LEU A 416 -14.39 21.84 0.25
C LEU A 416 -14.96 20.88 1.30
N ASN A 417 -15.68 21.41 2.29
CA ASN A 417 -16.33 20.59 3.32
C ASN A 417 -17.32 19.57 2.71
N THR A 418 -17.99 19.92 1.62
CA THR A 418 -18.86 18.98 0.91
C THR A 418 -18.02 17.89 0.25
N ILE A 419 -16.95 18.22 -0.48
CA ILE A 419 -16.06 17.25 -1.11
C ILE A 419 -15.48 16.29 -0.06
N LEU A 420 -14.93 16.81 1.04
CA LEU A 420 -14.32 16.00 2.11
C LEU A 420 -15.35 15.11 2.82
N TYR A 421 -16.59 15.59 3.00
CA TYR A 421 -17.67 14.78 3.52
C TYR A 421 -18.00 13.62 2.57
N GLU A 422 -18.15 13.89 1.27
CA GLU A 422 -18.42 12.84 0.30
C GLU A 422 -17.27 11.83 0.20
N LYS A 423 -16.00 12.27 0.25
CA LYS A 423 -14.84 11.37 0.33
C LYS A 423 -14.91 10.49 1.58
N ARG A 424 -15.16 11.07 2.76
CA ARG A 424 -15.25 10.31 4.02
C ARG A 424 -16.23 9.15 3.95
N TYR A 425 -17.46 9.39 3.47
CA TYR A 425 -18.52 8.38 3.50
C TYR A 425 -18.49 7.45 2.28
N SER A 426 -18.18 7.97 1.09
CA SER A 426 -18.08 7.14 -0.11
C SER A 426 -16.88 6.20 -0.06
N LEU A 427 -15.75 6.63 0.50
CA LEU A 427 -14.52 5.81 0.61
C LEU A 427 -14.36 5.16 1.99
N LEU A 428 -15.37 5.22 2.87
CA LEU A 428 -15.37 4.62 4.20
C LEU A 428 -15.01 3.13 4.12
N TRP A 429 -13.92 2.74 4.79
CA TRP A 429 -13.39 1.38 4.85
C TRP A 429 -13.01 0.78 3.47
N GLN A 430 -12.79 1.63 2.46
CA GLN A 430 -12.30 1.28 1.13
C GLN A 430 -10.96 1.96 0.81
N SER A 431 -10.60 2.98 1.58
CA SER A 431 -9.36 3.74 1.43
C SER A 431 -8.97 4.32 2.79
N GLY A 432 -7.69 4.59 3.01
CA GLY A 432 -7.16 5.29 4.18
C GLY A 432 -7.13 6.81 4.02
N THR A 433 -7.73 7.36 2.98
CA THR A 433 -7.49 8.74 2.52
C THR A 433 -8.01 9.83 3.44
N ARG A 434 -8.99 9.59 4.32
CA ARG A 434 -9.48 10.65 5.23
C ARG A 434 -8.37 11.29 6.06
N TRP A 435 -7.42 10.50 6.54
CA TRP A 435 -6.26 10.99 7.26
C TRP A 435 -5.36 11.87 6.38
N LEU A 436 -5.16 11.45 5.13
CA LEU A 436 -4.35 12.19 4.15
C LEU A 436 -5.03 13.50 3.76
N ASP A 437 -6.33 13.46 3.49
CA ASP A 437 -7.14 14.64 3.16
C ASP A 437 -7.12 15.65 4.31
N ALA A 438 -7.33 15.19 5.55
CA ALA A 438 -7.31 16.03 6.73
C ALA A 438 -5.95 16.73 6.90
N ARG A 439 -4.85 16.03 6.63
CA ARG A 439 -3.50 16.61 6.66
C ARG A 439 -3.30 17.61 5.52
N MET A 440 -3.73 17.28 4.32
CA MET A 440 -3.56 18.09 3.11
C MET A 440 -4.34 19.40 3.20
N PHE A 441 -5.54 19.37 3.76
CA PHE A 441 -6.42 20.56 3.86
C PHE A 441 -6.39 21.23 5.25
N GLY A 442 -5.42 20.88 6.12
CA GLY A 442 -5.25 21.55 7.42
C GLY A 442 -6.25 21.16 8.50
N GLU A 443 -7.04 20.12 8.27
CA GLU A 443 -8.07 19.64 9.19
C GLU A 443 -7.51 18.65 10.24
N LEU A 444 -6.26 18.25 10.11
CA LEU A 444 -5.53 17.45 11.09
C LEU A 444 -4.95 18.39 12.16
N ASN A 445 -5.83 19.04 12.93
CA ASN A 445 -5.46 20.07 13.87
C ASN A 445 -5.58 19.57 15.32
N ILE A 446 -4.55 19.89 16.11
CA ILE A 446 -4.48 19.62 17.55
C ILE A 446 -5.59 20.36 18.31
N ASN A 447 -6.05 21.51 17.81
CA ASN A 447 -6.82 22.45 18.61
C ASN A 447 -8.33 22.49 18.33
N SER A 448 -8.84 21.78 17.37
CA SER A 448 -10.25 21.55 17.02
C SER A 448 -10.46 21.51 15.51
N PRO A 449 -10.52 20.34 14.89
CA PRO A 449 -11.04 20.28 13.53
C PRO A 449 -12.54 20.68 13.55
N PRO A 450 -13.06 21.28 12.50
CA PRO A 450 -14.50 21.45 12.33
C PRO A 450 -15.21 20.11 12.47
N ALA A 451 -16.29 20.07 13.23
CA ALA A 451 -17.06 18.85 13.47
C ALA A 451 -17.43 18.17 12.13
N GLY A 452 -17.10 16.89 11.99
CA GLY A 452 -17.46 16.07 10.83
C GLY A 452 -16.50 16.11 9.65
N VAL A 453 -15.47 16.94 9.62
CA VAL A 453 -14.55 17.08 8.50
C VAL A 453 -13.18 16.44 8.79
N GLY A 454 -12.55 16.79 9.89
CA GLY A 454 -11.26 16.22 10.29
C GLY A 454 -11.36 15.11 11.33
N PRO A 455 -10.25 14.38 11.59
CA PRO A 455 -10.17 13.48 12.72
C PRO A 455 -10.16 14.31 14.01
N GLU A 456 -11.28 14.28 14.75
CA GLU A 456 -11.36 14.90 16.05
C GLU A 456 -10.34 14.28 17.00
N GLN A 457 -9.73 15.12 17.86
CA GLN A 457 -9.04 14.61 19.03
C GLN A 457 -10.07 13.94 19.94
N ASP A 458 -9.85 12.69 20.24
CA ASP A 458 -10.38 12.12 21.45
C ASP A 458 -9.53 12.62 22.65
N ALA A 459 -10.02 12.44 23.86
CA ALA A 459 -9.36 12.90 25.10
C ALA A 459 -7.96 12.29 25.32
N SER A 460 -7.44 11.52 24.38
CA SER A 460 -6.27 10.68 24.55
C SER A 460 -4.98 11.22 23.91
N GLY A 461 -4.99 12.25 23.04
CA GLY A 461 -3.72 12.77 22.57
C GLY A 461 -3.69 13.52 21.25
N ALA A 462 -2.50 13.90 20.83
CA ALA A 462 -2.25 14.57 19.58
C ALA A 462 -2.49 13.64 18.37
N PRO A 463 -3.04 14.15 17.27
CA PRO A 463 -3.24 13.34 16.06
C PRO A 463 -1.90 12.82 15.55
N VAL A 464 -1.89 11.59 15.05
CA VAL A 464 -0.74 11.03 14.34
C VAL A 464 -0.57 11.77 13.02
N TRP A 465 0.55 12.47 12.90
CA TRP A 465 0.85 13.27 11.71
C TRP A 465 1.39 12.39 10.58
N ASN A 466 2.33 11.53 10.91
CA ASN A 466 3.00 10.60 9.99
C ASN A 466 3.55 9.40 10.74
N PHE A 467 3.81 8.31 10.02
CA PHE A 467 4.57 7.18 10.56
C PHE A 467 6.05 7.55 10.69
N PRO A 468 6.74 7.05 11.71
CA PRO A 468 8.18 7.26 11.86
C PRO A 468 8.98 6.51 10.78
N ILE A 469 10.24 6.89 10.56
CA ILE A 469 11.19 6.03 9.86
C ILE A 469 11.42 4.79 10.74
N PRO A 470 11.32 3.55 10.20
CA PRO A 470 11.49 2.34 10.98
C PRO A 470 12.84 2.29 11.69
N PHE A 471 12.86 1.74 12.90
CA PHE A 471 14.09 1.66 13.72
C PHE A 471 15.26 1.01 12.98
N ASN A 472 15.03 -0.10 12.27
CA ASN A 472 16.09 -0.77 11.52
C ASN A 472 16.67 0.11 10.41
N GLU A 473 15.84 0.90 9.73
CA GLU A 473 16.29 1.86 8.73
C GLU A 473 17.10 3.00 9.39
N ALA A 474 16.61 3.53 10.51
CA ALA A 474 17.30 4.56 11.27
C ALA A 474 18.64 4.04 11.83
N ALA A 475 18.67 2.84 12.38
CA ALA A 475 19.88 2.22 12.91
C ALA A 475 20.92 1.97 11.81
N ALA A 476 20.50 1.49 10.63
CA ALA A 476 21.38 1.29 9.48
C ALA A 476 22.00 2.63 8.97
N ARG A 477 21.38 3.76 9.30
CA ARG A 477 21.87 5.12 9.00
C ARG A 477 22.62 5.76 10.17
N ASN A 478 22.98 5.01 11.20
CA ASN A 478 23.56 5.54 12.45
C ASN A 478 22.69 6.64 13.09
N ASN A 479 21.36 6.56 12.92
CA ASN A 479 20.37 7.56 13.31
C ASN A 479 20.53 8.93 12.61
N GLU A 480 21.28 9.01 11.53
CA GLU A 480 21.37 10.19 10.69
C GLU A 480 20.19 10.23 9.70
N LEU A 481 19.06 10.81 10.14
CA LEU A 481 17.83 10.94 9.35
C LEU A 481 17.77 12.27 8.58
N THR A 482 18.92 12.89 8.35
CA THR A 482 19.01 14.14 7.59
C THR A 482 18.57 13.90 6.14
N LYS A 483 17.60 14.67 5.71
CA LYS A 483 17.16 14.66 4.33
C LYS A 483 18.12 15.43 3.44
N GLN A 484 18.35 14.96 2.25
CA GLN A 484 19.00 15.77 1.23
C GLN A 484 18.16 17.03 0.99
N ALA A 485 18.81 18.16 0.69
CA ALA A 485 18.12 19.43 0.44
C ALA A 485 16.92 19.23 -0.51
N CYS A 486 15.78 19.81 -0.12
CA CYS A 486 14.57 19.71 -0.93
C CYS A 486 14.73 20.54 -2.20
N THR A 487 14.38 19.95 -3.35
CA THR A 487 14.44 20.61 -4.65
C THR A 487 13.13 21.33 -4.96
N LEU A 488 12.02 20.89 -4.34
CA LEU A 488 10.70 21.52 -4.44
C LEU A 488 10.34 22.15 -3.09
N PRO A 489 9.69 23.32 -3.10
CA PRO A 489 9.27 24.01 -1.87
C PRO A 489 8.22 23.24 -1.08
#